data_241ae39286d837ecfd30ff67cbb8de73
#
_entry.id   241ae39286d837ecfd30ff67cbb8de73
#
_cell.length_a   1.000
_cell.length_b   1.000
_cell.length_c   1.000
_cell.angle_alpha   90.00
_cell.angle_beta   90.00
_cell.angle_gamma   90.00
#
_symmetry.space_group_name_H-M   'P 1'
#
loop_
_entity.id
_entity.type
_entity.pdbx_description
1 polymer ?
#
loop_
_entity_poly.entity_id
_entity_poly.type
_entity_poly.pdbx_seq_one_letter_code
_entity_poly.pdbx_strand_id
1 'polypeptide(L)'
;MKKRTRVLLTNAYAVNNGDMALVLALSESLKKRGFDVSIATFYYNFLKEKYPEVKFVRELLDHKKTTGSTAVKTLFLKLNFLFNKTYRGFDVYISSPGGYMNSYYGLKKCLLPLIQAKKTNKKTAVYSQSVGPLNERDRNLLNQYSQFIDTILVRDSFSKKCIDSTRCNSKILQTKDAAFLLEPRVSIAKNSKLVAVSVRSWKHDSRNMEQYYALIQKLCEKLLDKGFDIEFISTCQGIKDYVDDSKTASLISDAILQKNGDYAGRINIVTSFHTYFKLTDLLNSRYCFVVGTRLHMCILSLINGIPAFNISYEIKGKECYEYLNLSDYSVDFNEPAPEALRKFDLFLTNQVSLKKSIYKDMLSVHNECQDDLDLFIKQMDMQASC
;
A
#
# COMPACT_ATOMS: atom_id res chain seq x y z
N MET A 1 -6.52 -0.28 -37.07
CA MET A 1 -6.09 0.11 -35.73
C MET A 1 -5.34 -1.09 -35.09
N LYS A 2 -4.10 -0.94 -34.65
CA LYS A 2 -3.41 -2.00 -33.90
C LYS A 2 -4.17 -2.26 -32.60
N LYS A 3 -4.40 -3.52 -32.27
CA LYS A 3 -5.08 -3.92 -31.03
C LYS A 3 -4.23 -3.52 -29.82
N ARG A 4 -4.81 -2.77 -28.87
CA ARG A 4 -4.11 -2.37 -27.64
C ARG A 4 -3.71 -3.62 -26.83
N THR A 5 -2.48 -3.63 -26.32
CA THR A 5 -2.03 -4.66 -25.37
C THR A 5 -2.89 -4.62 -24.12
N ARG A 6 -3.50 -5.75 -23.77
CA ARG A 6 -4.39 -5.88 -22.62
C ARG A 6 -3.62 -6.40 -21.41
N VAL A 7 -3.64 -5.62 -20.35
CA VAL A 7 -2.94 -5.92 -19.08
C VAL A 7 -3.94 -6.29 -18.00
N LEU A 8 -3.71 -7.37 -17.29
CA LEU A 8 -4.46 -7.76 -16.10
C LEU A 8 -3.58 -7.58 -14.85
N LEU A 9 -3.98 -6.70 -13.95
CA LEU A 9 -3.43 -6.62 -12.61
C LEU A 9 -4.12 -7.67 -11.75
N THR A 10 -3.38 -8.68 -11.27
CA THR A 10 -3.90 -9.78 -10.45
C THR A 10 -3.59 -9.55 -8.97
N ASN A 11 -4.22 -10.32 -8.07
CA ASN A 11 -3.99 -10.22 -6.62
C ASN A 11 -4.29 -8.83 -6.02
N ALA A 12 -5.23 -8.09 -6.57
CA ALA A 12 -5.59 -6.78 -6.05
C ALA A 12 -6.49 -6.91 -4.80
N TYR A 13 -5.92 -6.69 -3.62
CA TYR A 13 -6.62 -6.62 -2.32
C TYR A 13 -7.06 -5.18 -2.00
N ALA A 14 -7.55 -4.47 -2.98
CA ALA A 14 -7.75 -3.02 -3.00
C ALA A 14 -8.94 -2.50 -2.16
N VAL A 15 -9.32 -3.21 -1.10
CA VAL A 15 -10.36 -2.78 -0.13
C VAL A 15 -9.82 -1.73 0.83
N ASN A 16 -8.54 -1.85 1.20
CA ASN A 16 -7.79 -0.85 1.93
C ASN A 16 -7.36 0.26 0.96
N ASN A 17 -7.56 1.52 1.32
CA ASN A 17 -7.22 2.66 0.46
C ASN A 17 -5.71 2.78 0.15
N GLY A 18 -4.84 2.26 1.02
CA GLY A 18 -3.41 2.14 0.70
C GLY A 18 -3.17 1.19 -0.46
N ASP A 19 -3.76 -0.01 -0.41
CA ASP A 19 -3.64 -0.99 -1.49
C ASP A 19 -4.36 -0.51 -2.76
N MET A 20 -5.49 0.21 -2.62
CA MET A 20 -6.19 0.84 -3.76
C MET A 20 -5.28 1.88 -4.44
N ALA A 21 -4.59 2.72 -3.67
CA ALA A 21 -3.66 3.71 -4.20
C ALA A 21 -2.57 3.07 -5.08
N LEU A 22 -1.98 1.96 -4.62
CA LEU A 22 -0.96 1.23 -5.35
C LEU A 22 -1.48 0.71 -6.70
N VAL A 23 -2.66 0.10 -6.67
CA VAL A 23 -3.27 -0.51 -7.86
C VAL A 23 -3.71 0.55 -8.86
N LEU A 24 -4.32 1.66 -8.39
CA LEU A 24 -4.70 2.78 -9.24
C LEU A 24 -3.47 3.47 -9.83
N ALA A 25 -2.42 3.69 -9.05
CA ALA A 25 -1.19 4.32 -9.50
C ALA A 25 -0.57 3.57 -10.70
N LEU A 26 -0.42 2.25 -10.57
CA LEU A 26 0.08 1.42 -11.67
C LEU A 26 -0.90 1.38 -12.86
N SER A 27 -2.19 1.20 -12.58
CA SER A 27 -3.23 1.13 -13.62
C SER A 27 -3.28 2.39 -14.48
N GLU A 28 -3.33 3.57 -13.84
CA GLU A 28 -3.40 4.85 -14.55
C GLU A 28 -2.10 5.16 -15.30
N SER A 29 -0.94 4.85 -14.71
CA SER A 29 0.36 5.04 -15.37
C SER A 29 0.52 4.15 -16.62
N LEU A 30 0.00 2.92 -16.58
CA LEU A 30 -0.04 2.04 -17.76
C LEU A 30 -1.06 2.52 -18.79
N LYS A 31 -2.24 3.01 -18.38
CA LYS A 31 -3.25 3.57 -19.30
C LYS A 31 -2.73 4.81 -20.04
N LYS A 32 -2.03 5.72 -19.32
CA LYS A 32 -1.36 6.90 -19.94
C LYS A 32 -0.38 6.49 -21.04
N ARG A 33 0.18 5.28 -20.97
CA ARG A 33 1.08 4.68 -21.98
C ARG A 33 0.37 3.83 -23.04
N GLY A 34 -0.96 3.91 -23.12
CA GLY A 34 -1.76 3.28 -24.18
C GLY A 34 -2.16 1.83 -23.95
N PHE A 35 -1.95 1.27 -22.74
CA PHE A 35 -2.40 -0.07 -22.40
C PHE A 35 -3.89 -0.12 -22.00
N ASP A 36 -4.57 -1.26 -22.31
CA ASP A 36 -5.93 -1.53 -21.81
C ASP A 36 -5.82 -2.33 -20.50
N VAL A 37 -6.00 -1.65 -19.37
CA VAL A 37 -5.77 -2.23 -18.04
C VAL A 37 -7.08 -2.63 -17.38
N SER A 38 -7.13 -3.86 -16.85
CA SER A 38 -8.18 -4.34 -15.95
C SER A 38 -7.58 -4.85 -14.64
N ILE A 39 -8.36 -4.83 -13.57
CA ILE A 39 -7.92 -5.17 -12.22
C ILE A 39 -8.74 -6.35 -11.71
N ALA A 40 -8.08 -7.49 -11.46
CA ALA A 40 -8.72 -8.68 -10.90
C ALA A 40 -8.75 -8.57 -9.36
N THR A 41 -9.93 -8.76 -8.78
CA THR A 41 -10.11 -8.63 -7.33
C THR A 41 -11.14 -9.63 -6.79
N PHE A 42 -10.92 -10.08 -5.54
CA PHE A 42 -11.88 -10.88 -4.77
C PHE A 42 -13.07 -10.06 -4.28
N TYR A 43 -12.92 -8.76 -4.17
CA TYR A 43 -13.93 -7.82 -3.67
C TYR A 43 -14.70 -7.13 -4.80
N TYR A 44 -14.88 -7.83 -5.92
CA TYR A 44 -15.43 -7.27 -7.16
C TYR A 44 -16.73 -6.47 -6.97
N ASN A 45 -17.73 -7.03 -6.24
CA ASN A 45 -19.02 -6.35 -6.10
C ASN A 45 -18.87 -5.04 -5.32
N PHE A 46 -18.16 -5.08 -4.19
CA PHE A 46 -17.91 -3.91 -3.36
C PHE A 46 -17.12 -2.83 -4.11
N LEU A 47 -16.03 -3.22 -4.76
CA LEU A 47 -15.17 -2.26 -5.45
C LEU A 47 -15.83 -1.68 -6.70
N LYS A 48 -16.60 -2.48 -7.45
CA LYS A 48 -17.34 -1.98 -8.60
C LYS A 48 -18.41 -0.97 -8.21
N GLU A 49 -19.06 -1.13 -7.04
CA GLU A 49 -20.01 -0.16 -6.49
C GLU A 49 -19.31 1.15 -6.09
N LYS A 50 -18.17 1.05 -5.40
CA LYS A 50 -17.47 2.23 -4.87
C LYS A 50 -16.62 2.98 -5.89
N TYR A 51 -16.19 2.31 -6.97
CA TYR A 51 -15.33 2.83 -8.03
C TYR A 51 -15.86 2.40 -9.40
N PRO A 52 -17.04 2.92 -9.83
CA PRO A 52 -17.70 2.50 -11.07
C PRO A 52 -16.90 2.77 -12.34
N GLU A 53 -15.98 3.77 -12.31
CA GLU A 53 -15.08 4.16 -13.40
C GLU A 53 -13.89 3.21 -13.58
N VAL A 54 -13.59 2.37 -12.58
CA VAL A 54 -12.46 1.43 -12.62
C VAL A 54 -12.88 0.10 -13.23
N LYS A 55 -12.10 -0.39 -14.19
CA LYS A 55 -12.38 -1.64 -14.89
C LYS A 55 -11.95 -2.86 -14.05
N PHE A 56 -12.83 -3.28 -13.15
CA PHE A 56 -12.63 -4.51 -12.37
C PHE A 56 -13.09 -5.75 -13.10
N VAL A 57 -12.42 -6.88 -12.83
CA VAL A 57 -12.84 -8.24 -13.16
C VAL A 57 -12.81 -9.11 -11.90
N ARG A 58 -13.61 -10.18 -11.86
CA ARG A 58 -13.60 -11.10 -10.72
C ARG A 58 -12.31 -11.90 -10.73
N GLU A 59 -11.68 -12.06 -9.55
CA GLU A 59 -10.55 -13.01 -9.42
C GLU A 59 -11.04 -14.44 -9.69
N LEU A 60 -10.21 -15.25 -10.37
CA LEU A 60 -10.59 -16.59 -10.81
C LEU A 60 -10.79 -17.58 -9.66
N LEU A 61 -10.10 -17.40 -8.56
CA LEU A 61 -10.14 -18.30 -7.42
C LEU A 61 -10.36 -17.52 -6.14
N ASP A 62 -11.56 -17.61 -5.59
CA ASP A 62 -11.83 -17.13 -4.24
C ASP A 62 -11.39 -18.17 -3.21
N HIS A 63 -10.19 -17.99 -2.65
CA HIS A 63 -9.62 -18.91 -1.66
C HIS A 63 -10.44 -19.06 -0.39
N LYS A 64 -11.30 -18.07 -0.05
CA LYS A 64 -12.19 -18.14 1.11
C LYS A 64 -13.42 -19.01 0.84
N LYS A 65 -13.91 -18.99 -0.40
CA LYS A 65 -15.13 -19.71 -0.80
C LYS A 65 -14.85 -21.10 -1.38
N THR A 66 -13.62 -21.34 -1.88
CA THR A 66 -13.27 -22.63 -2.48
C THR A 66 -12.81 -23.59 -1.40
N THR A 67 -13.61 -24.60 -1.10
CA THR A 67 -13.28 -25.72 -0.20
C THR A 67 -12.42 -26.76 -0.92
N GLY A 68 -11.69 -27.58 -0.16
CA GLY A 68 -10.88 -28.69 -0.69
C GLY A 68 -9.36 -28.49 -0.57
N SER A 69 -8.63 -29.54 -0.93
CA SER A 69 -7.17 -29.57 -0.89
C SER A 69 -6.54 -28.58 -1.88
N THR A 70 -5.27 -28.27 -1.69
CA THR A 70 -4.51 -27.39 -2.60
C THR A 70 -4.51 -27.90 -4.04
N ALA A 71 -4.53 -29.23 -4.23
CA ALA A 71 -4.60 -29.85 -5.56
C ALA A 71 -5.94 -29.55 -6.25
N VAL A 72 -7.06 -29.71 -5.53
CA VAL A 72 -8.42 -29.39 -6.02
C VAL A 72 -8.52 -27.91 -6.39
N LYS A 73 -8.05 -27.02 -5.53
CA LYS A 73 -8.01 -25.55 -5.80
C LYS A 73 -7.19 -25.23 -7.05
N THR A 74 -6.04 -25.89 -7.22
CA THR A 74 -5.20 -25.68 -8.40
C THR A 74 -5.86 -26.21 -9.68
N LEU A 75 -6.54 -27.36 -9.61
CA LEU A 75 -7.28 -27.90 -10.74
C LEU A 75 -8.45 -26.98 -11.12
N PHE A 76 -9.23 -26.54 -10.15
CA PHE A 76 -10.34 -25.60 -10.35
C PHE A 76 -9.87 -24.28 -10.99
N LEU A 77 -8.75 -23.73 -10.52
CA LEU A 77 -8.15 -22.54 -11.13
C LEU A 77 -7.74 -22.79 -12.59
N LYS A 78 -7.13 -23.94 -12.89
CA LYS A 78 -6.75 -24.29 -14.27
C LYS A 78 -7.97 -24.35 -15.18
N LEU A 79 -9.02 -25.05 -14.75
CA LEU A 79 -10.25 -25.17 -15.52
C LEU A 79 -10.91 -23.80 -15.72
N ASN A 80 -11.05 -23.02 -14.67
CA ASN A 80 -11.59 -21.66 -14.78
C ASN A 80 -10.76 -20.79 -15.72
N PHE A 81 -9.43 -20.85 -15.65
CA PHE A 81 -8.57 -20.08 -16.56
C PHE A 81 -8.77 -20.53 -18.01
N LEU A 82 -8.87 -21.83 -18.27
CA LEU A 82 -9.05 -22.37 -19.63
C LEU A 82 -10.40 -22.00 -20.23
N PHE A 83 -11.47 -21.98 -19.45
CA PHE A 83 -12.84 -21.72 -19.94
C PHE A 83 -13.25 -20.25 -19.86
N ASN A 84 -12.57 -19.43 -19.09
CA ASN A 84 -12.89 -18.00 -18.96
C ASN A 84 -12.26 -17.18 -20.09
N LYS A 85 -13.05 -16.93 -21.15
CA LYS A 85 -12.59 -16.15 -22.33
C LYS A 85 -12.10 -14.74 -21.95
N THR A 86 -12.71 -14.09 -20.95
CA THR A 86 -12.30 -12.77 -20.49
C THR A 86 -10.89 -12.80 -19.92
N TYR A 87 -10.63 -13.77 -19.04
CA TYR A 87 -9.33 -13.90 -18.39
C TYR A 87 -8.23 -14.28 -19.40
N ARG A 88 -8.48 -15.21 -20.30
CA ARG A 88 -7.55 -15.61 -21.38
C ARG A 88 -7.25 -14.51 -22.39
N GLY A 89 -8.10 -13.52 -22.48
CA GLY A 89 -7.99 -12.45 -23.46
C GLY A 89 -6.90 -11.39 -23.15
N PHE A 90 -6.24 -11.46 -21.98
CA PHE A 90 -5.14 -10.56 -21.66
C PHE A 90 -3.82 -11.06 -22.26
N ASP A 91 -2.92 -10.11 -22.54
CA ASP A 91 -1.61 -10.35 -23.12
C ASP A 91 -0.51 -10.37 -22.04
N VAL A 92 -0.69 -9.59 -20.98
CA VAL A 92 0.23 -9.43 -19.86
C VAL A 92 -0.51 -9.59 -18.54
N TYR A 93 0.08 -10.31 -17.60
CA TYR A 93 -0.42 -10.51 -16.22
C TYR A 93 0.60 -9.98 -15.24
N ILE A 94 0.21 -9.01 -14.44
CA ILE A 94 1.07 -8.39 -13.44
C ILE A 94 0.46 -8.64 -12.06
N SER A 95 1.19 -9.26 -11.15
CA SER A 95 0.82 -9.29 -9.74
C SER A 95 0.89 -7.88 -9.19
N SER A 96 -0.24 -7.37 -8.67
CA SER A 96 -0.42 -5.99 -8.22
C SER A 96 0.62 -5.58 -7.18
N PRO A 97 0.99 -4.30 -7.11
CA PRO A 97 1.87 -3.80 -6.06
C PRO A 97 1.32 -4.11 -4.66
N GLY A 98 2.20 -4.31 -3.68
CA GLY A 98 1.75 -4.57 -2.31
C GLY A 98 2.80 -5.21 -1.40
N GLY A 99 2.36 -5.83 -0.31
CA GLY A 99 3.21 -6.51 0.66
C GLY A 99 2.67 -7.88 1.07
N TYR A 100 2.15 -8.65 0.14
CA TYR A 100 1.49 -9.93 0.40
C TYR A 100 2.30 -11.16 -0.03
N MET A 101 3.47 -10.99 -0.67
CA MET A 101 4.35 -12.10 -1.03
C MET A 101 5.26 -12.50 0.14
N ASN A 102 4.65 -13.07 1.18
CA ASN A 102 5.34 -13.52 2.39
C ASN A 102 4.69 -14.81 2.94
N SER A 103 5.32 -15.41 3.94
CA SER A 103 4.84 -16.66 4.54
C SER A 103 3.61 -16.49 5.43
N TYR A 104 3.28 -15.27 5.88
CA TYR A 104 2.07 -15.00 6.67
C TYR A 104 0.79 -15.19 5.84
N TYR A 105 0.81 -14.78 4.57
CA TYR A 105 -0.35 -14.83 3.68
C TYR A 105 -0.34 -16.04 2.73
N GLY A 106 0.78 -16.77 2.64
CA GLY A 106 0.93 -17.95 1.79
C GLY A 106 1.26 -17.62 0.34
N LEU A 107 2.54 -17.76 -0.01
CA LEU A 107 3.10 -17.37 -1.31
C LEU A 107 2.45 -18.04 -2.52
N LYS A 108 2.17 -19.36 -2.43
CA LYS A 108 1.67 -20.16 -3.58
C LYS A 108 0.42 -19.55 -4.22
N LYS A 109 -0.53 -19.07 -3.42
CA LYS A 109 -1.79 -18.52 -3.95
C LYS A 109 -1.58 -17.28 -4.81
N CYS A 110 -0.56 -16.46 -4.46
CA CYS A 110 -0.23 -15.24 -5.20
C CYS A 110 0.44 -15.53 -6.54
N LEU A 111 1.17 -16.67 -6.65
CA LEU A 111 1.86 -17.08 -7.87
C LEU A 111 0.96 -17.80 -8.88
N LEU A 112 -0.11 -18.43 -8.42
CA LEU A 112 -0.97 -19.27 -9.27
C LEU A 112 -1.52 -18.58 -10.53
N PRO A 113 -2.03 -17.34 -10.48
CA PRO A 113 -2.49 -16.63 -11.68
C PRO A 113 -1.38 -16.45 -12.72
N LEU A 114 -0.17 -16.09 -12.29
CA LEU A 114 0.99 -15.90 -13.16
C LEU A 114 1.44 -17.23 -13.78
N ILE A 115 1.49 -18.31 -12.99
CA ILE A 115 1.84 -19.65 -13.47
C ILE A 115 0.88 -20.10 -14.59
N GLN A 116 -0.44 -19.90 -14.42
CA GLN A 116 -1.41 -20.28 -15.44
C GLN A 116 -1.28 -19.40 -16.69
N ALA A 117 -1.06 -18.10 -16.54
CA ALA A 117 -0.83 -17.20 -17.65
C ALA A 117 0.42 -17.60 -18.46
N LYS A 118 1.54 -17.84 -17.79
CA LYS A 118 2.80 -18.24 -18.46
C LYS A 118 2.69 -19.56 -19.22
N LYS A 119 1.94 -20.54 -18.68
CA LYS A 119 1.65 -21.82 -19.37
C LYS A 119 0.84 -21.66 -20.65
N THR A 120 0.22 -20.50 -20.86
CA THR A 120 -0.48 -20.14 -22.10
C THR A 120 0.28 -19.09 -22.92
N ASN A 121 1.61 -19.03 -22.76
CA ASN A 121 2.52 -18.12 -23.46
C ASN A 121 2.20 -16.63 -23.26
N LYS A 122 1.70 -16.25 -22.08
CA LYS A 122 1.48 -14.85 -21.71
C LYS A 122 2.70 -14.28 -20.99
N LYS A 123 2.88 -12.96 -21.07
CA LYS A 123 3.90 -12.24 -20.29
C LYS A 123 3.44 -12.11 -18.84
N THR A 124 4.36 -12.28 -17.90
CA THR A 124 4.04 -12.34 -16.47
C THR A 124 5.05 -11.55 -15.65
N ALA A 125 4.58 -10.76 -14.70
CA ALA A 125 5.44 -9.99 -13.83
C ALA A 125 4.87 -9.81 -12.42
N VAL A 126 5.74 -9.39 -11.52
CA VAL A 126 5.42 -8.87 -10.19
C VAL A 126 5.91 -7.42 -10.15
N TYR A 127 5.07 -6.48 -9.74
CA TYR A 127 5.44 -5.05 -9.73
C TYR A 127 5.40 -4.47 -8.33
N SER A 128 6.49 -3.80 -7.92
CA SER A 128 6.62 -3.04 -6.66
C SER A 128 6.13 -3.82 -5.43
N GLN A 129 6.65 -5.04 -5.25
CA GLN A 129 6.29 -5.91 -4.13
C GLN A 129 7.28 -5.85 -2.97
N SER A 130 6.75 -5.88 -1.73
CA SER A 130 7.54 -6.35 -0.60
C SER A 130 7.46 -7.87 -0.52
N VAL A 131 8.64 -8.52 -0.54
CA VAL A 131 8.78 -9.97 -0.50
C VAL A 131 9.45 -10.39 0.80
N GLY A 132 8.81 -11.33 1.52
CA GLY A 132 9.32 -11.88 2.76
C GLY A 132 8.69 -11.26 4.03
N PRO A 133 9.01 -11.83 5.22
CA PRO A 133 9.93 -12.95 5.39
C PRO A 133 9.39 -14.25 4.78
N LEU A 134 10.31 -15.06 4.24
CA LEU A 134 10.00 -16.37 3.65
C LEU A 134 10.57 -17.49 4.52
N ASN A 135 9.73 -18.43 4.93
CA ASN A 135 10.16 -19.70 5.49
C ASN A 135 10.77 -20.61 4.41
N GLU A 136 11.38 -21.72 4.80
CA GLU A 136 12.06 -22.64 3.88
C GLU A 136 11.11 -23.18 2.79
N ARG A 137 9.88 -23.53 3.16
CA ARG A 137 8.86 -24.01 2.21
C ARG A 137 8.57 -22.98 1.13
N ASP A 138 8.38 -21.72 1.51
CA ASP A 138 8.03 -20.66 0.56
C ASP A 138 9.24 -20.22 -0.27
N ARG A 139 10.47 -20.30 0.26
CA ARG A 139 11.69 -20.17 -0.56
C ARG A 139 11.76 -21.23 -1.64
N ASN A 140 11.50 -22.48 -1.28
CA ASN A 140 11.47 -23.59 -2.25
C ASN A 140 10.34 -23.42 -3.29
N LEU A 141 9.18 -22.89 -2.89
CA LEU A 141 8.12 -22.53 -3.83
C LEU A 141 8.55 -21.41 -4.79
N LEU A 142 9.22 -20.38 -4.31
CA LEU A 142 9.73 -19.31 -5.16
C LEU A 142 10.78 -19.85 -6.15
N ASN A 143 11.72 -20.67 -5.68
CA ASN A 143 12.70 -21.35 -6.55
C ASN A 143 12.02 -22.14 -7.68
N GLN A 144 10.98 -22.91 -7.34
CA GLN A 144 10.27 -23.76 -8.29
C GLN A 144 9.45 -22.95 -9.30
N TYR A 145 8.80 -21.88 -8.86
CA TYR A 145 7.79 -21.18 -9.66
C TYR A 145 8.27 -19.89 -10.29
N SER A 146 9.44 -19.37 -9.92
CA SER A 146 10.00 -18.14 -10.52
C SER A 146 10.23 -18.27 -12.04
N GLN A 147 10.47 -19.48 -12.55
CA GLN A 147 10.55 -19.73 -14.00
C GLN A 147 9.27 -19.34 -14.79
N PHE A 148 8.14 -19.18 -14.09
CA PHE A 148 6.88 -18.73 -14.68
C PHE A 148 6.66 -17.22 -14.53
N ILE A 149 7.67 -16.46 -14.11
CA ILE A 149 7.60 -15.00 -13.92
C ILE A 149 8.77 -14.39 -14.69
N ASP A 150 8.48 -13.56 -15.67
CA ASP A 150 9.53 -12.96 -16.51
C ASP A 150 10.34 -11.94 -15.72
N THR A 151 9.66 -11.08 -14.94
CA THR A 151 10.30 -9.99 -14.19
C THR A 151 9.64 -9.79 -12.82
N ILE A 152 10.45 -9.59 -11.79
CA ILE A 152 10.02 -9.23 -10.44
C ILE A 152 10.62 -7.88 -10.08
N LEU A 153 9.80 -6.88 -9.82
CA LEU A 153 10.20 -5.61 -9.24
C LEU A 153 9.87 -5.61 -7.75
N VAL A 154 10.90 -5.45 -6.94
CA VAL A 154 10.77 -5.26 -5.49
C VAL A 154 10.89 -3.78 -5.15
N ARG A 155 10.23 -3.35 -4.06
CA ARG A 155 10.18 -1.93 -3.68
C ARG A 155 11.10 -1.56 -2.52
N ASP A 156 11.75 -2.54 -1.89
CA ASP A 156 12.60 -2.34 -0.72
C ASP A 156 13.82 -3.28 -0.75
N SER A 157 14.89 -2.90 -0.03
CA SER A 157 16.16 -3.62 -0.01
C SER A 157 16.05 -4.96 0.73
N PHE A 158 15.16 -5.04 1.75
CA PHE A 158 14.90 -6.29 2.44
C PHE A 158 14.30 -7.34 1.50
N SER A 159 13.32 -6.93 0.70
CA SER A 159 12.70 -7.79 -0.32
C SER A 159 13.70 -8.28 -1.35
N LYS A 160 14.61 -7.38 -1.78
CA LYS A 160 15.71 -7.76 -2.68
C LYS A 160 16.60 -8.82 -2.06
N LYS A 161 17.06 -8.61 -0.81
CA LYS A 161 17.88 -9.60 -0.08
C LYS A 161 17.14 -10.93 0.10
N CYS A 162 15.82 -10.89 0.37
CA CYS A 162 15.01 -12.12 0.48
C CYS A 162 15.00 -12.92 -0.83
N ILE A 163 14.88 -12.26 -1.98
CA ILE A 163 14.91 -12.94 -3.28
C ILE A 163 16.32 -13.38 -3.64
N ASP A 164 17.33 -12.53 -3.44
CA ASP A 164 18.75 -12.86 -3.73
C ASP A 164 19.22 -14.09 -2.93
N SER A 165 18.60 -14.37 -1.77
CA SER A 165 18.85 -15.58 -0.98
C SER A 165 18.20 -16.84 -1.56
N THR A 166 17.51 -16.75 -2.69
CA THR A 166 16.82 -17.85 -3.37
C THR A 166 17.48 -18.15 -4.74
N ARG A 167 17.11 -19.29 -5.35
CA ARG A 167 17.49 -19.61 -6.73
C ARG A 167 16.41 -19.12 -7.71
N CYS A 168 16.06 -17.85 -7.61
CA CYS A 168 15.04 -17.23 -8.46
C CYS A 168 15.55 -17.06 -9.89
N ASN A 169 14.82 -17.59 -10.87
CA ASN A 169 15.15 -17.52 -12.29
C ASN A 169 14.55 -16.29 -13.00
N SER A 170 13.71 -15.52 -12.31
CA SER A 170 13.14 -14.28 -12.85
C SER A 170 14.20 -13.18 -12.92
N LYS A 171 14.03 -12.22 -13.83
CA LYS A 171 14.81 -10.99 -13.80
C LYS A 171 14.37 -10.13 -12.61
N ILE A 172 15.32 -9.78 -11.74
CA ILE A 172 15.04 -9.00 -10.53
C ILE A 172 15.44 -7.55 -10.74
N LEU A 173 14.51 -6.65 -10.47
CA LEU A 173 14.71 -5.21 -10.48
C LEU A 173 14.28 -4.63 -9.15
N GLN A 174 14.80 -3.45 -8.82
CA GLN A 174 14.36 -2.68 -7.68
C GLN A 174 13.73 -1.38 -8.15
N THR A 175 12.64 -0.99 -7.52
CA THR A 175 11.94 0.28 -7.71
C THR A 175 11.57 0.84 -6.34
N LYS A 176 10.74 1.86 -6.28
CA LYS A 176 10.15 2.40 -5.04
C LYS A 176 8.71 1.90 -4.86
N ASP A 177 8.05 2.39 -3.83
CA ASP A 177 6.63 2.11 -3.61
C ASP A 177 5.78 2.64 -4.79
N ALA A 178 4.91 1.79 -5.33
CA ALA A 178 4.11 2.14 -6.51
C ALA A 178 3.17 3.34 -6.30
N ALA A 179 2.88 3.73 -5.05
CA ALA A 179 2.08 4.92 -4.77
C ALA A 179 2.76 6.19 -5.31
N PHE A 180 4.09 6.21 -5.45
CA PHE A 180 4.81 7.35 -6.03
C PHE A 180 4.63 7.49 -7.56
N LEU A 181 3.98 6.55 -8.21
CA LEU A 181 3.48 6.74 -9.59
C LEU A 181 2.27 7.71 -9.64
N LEU A 182 1.62 8.00 -8.50
CA LEU A 182 0.58 9.03 -8.41
C LEU A 182 1.21 10.42 -8.57
N GLU A 183 0.50 11.29 -9.26
CA GLU A 183 0.94 12.66 -9.48
C GLU A 183 0.88 13.48 -8.19
N PRO A 184 2.00 14.10 -7.77
CA PRO A 184 2.02 14.92 -6.56
C PRO A 184 1.12 16.16 -6.68
N ARG A 185 0.53 16.56 -5.57
CA ARG A 185 -0.37 17.71 -5.47
C ARG A 185 0.18 18.73 -4.47
N VAL A 186 -0.06 20.00 -4.74
CA VAL A 186 0.15 21.07 -3.75
C VAL A 186 -1.03 21.08 -2.79
N SER A 187 -0.78 21.11 -1.49
CA SER A 187 -1.84 21.19 -0.49
C SER A 187 -2.56 22.53 -0.55
N ILE A 188 -3.88 22.49 -0.53
CA ILE A 188 -4.75 23.67 -0.46
C ILE A 188 -5.26 23.94 0.98
N ALA A 189 -4.90 23.10 1.95
CA ALA A 189 -5.21 23.33 3.37
C ALA A 189 -4.50 24.57 3.88
N LYS A 190 -5.25 25.66 4.15
CA LYS A 190 -4.75 26.92 4.67
C LYS A 190 -5.09 27.04 6.15
N ASN A 191 -4.08 27.38 6.96
CA ASN A 191 -4.24 27.70 8.39
C ASN A 191 -5.00 26.63 9.21
N SER A 192 -5.01 25.38 8.76
CA SER A 192 -5.65 24.28 9.49
C SER A 192 -4.85 24.00 10.78
N LYS A 193 -5.57 23.77 11.87
CA LYS A 193 -5.05 23.20 13.13
C LYS A 193 -5.47 21.74 13.32
N LEU A 194 -6.12 21.14 12.34
CA LEU A 194 -6.56 19.77 12.39
C LEU A 194 -5.45 18.81 11.91
N VAL A 195 -5.13 17.85 12.74
CA VAL A 195 -4.13 16.80 12.49
C VAL A 195 -4.85 15.48 12.20
N ALA A 196 -4.49 14.81 11.11
CA ALA A 196 -4.93 13.44 10.88
C ALA A 196 -4.03 12.45 11.63
N VAL A 197 -4.61 11.58 12.44
CA VAL A 197 -3.90 10.52 13.15
C VAL A 197 -4.36 9.16 12.65
N SER A 198 -3.42 8.36 12.11
CA SER A 198 -3.71 7.03 11.59
C SER A 198 -3.03 5.98 12.45
N VAL A 199 -3.84 5.15 13.08
CA VAL A 199 -3.41 4.08 14.00
C VAL A 199 -3.73 2.70 13.41
N ARG A 200 -3.11 1.66 13.97
CA ARG A 200 -3.48 0.28 13.65
C ARG A 200 -3.17 -0.67 14.81
N SER A 201 -3.91 -1.77 14.88
CA SER A 201 -3.53 -2.92 15.70
C SER A 201 -2.58 -3.84 14.93
N TRP A 202 -1.53 -4.32 15.57
CA TRP A 202 -0.57 -5.27 15.00
C TRP A 202 -0.44 -6.50 15.89
N LYS A 203 -0.62 -7.70 15.33
CA LYS A 203 -0.67 -8.96 16.08
C LYS A 203 0.20 -10.08 15.48
N HIS A 204 1.11 -9.72 14.54
CA HIS A 204 1.84 -10.74 13.78
C HIS A 204 3.23 -11.07 14.33
N ASP A 205 3.72 -10.31 15.29
CA ASP A 205 5.00 -10.53 15.95
C ASP A 205 4.94 -10.19 17.45
N SER A 206 6.06 -10.17 18.13
CA SER A 206 6.20 -9.90 19.57
C SER A 206 6.16 -8.42 19.95
N ARG A 207 5.68 -7.52 19.07
CA ARG A 207 5.62 -6.08 19.35
C ARG A 207 4.66 -5.75 20.48
N ASN A 208 5.08 -4.83 21.33
CA ASN A 208 4.31 -4.43 22.51
C ASN A 208 3.24 -3.39 22.12
N MET A 209 1.99 -3.83 22.09
CA MET A 209 0.83 -2.98 21.76
C MET A 209 0.53 -1.94 22.85
N GLU A 210 0.77 -2.25 24.12
CA GLU A 210 0.54 -1.31 25.22
C GLU A 210 1.53 -0.15 25.15
N GLN A 211 2.81 -0.44 24.90
CA GLN A 211 3.83 0.58 24.66
C GLN A 211 3.47 1.48 23.47
N TYR A 212 2.98 0.88 22.40
CA TYR A 212 2.52 1.62 21.22
C TYR A 212 1.33 2.53 21.55
N TYR A 213 0.30 2.02 22.24
CA TYR A 213 -0.85 2.84 22.64
C TYR A 213 -0.43 4.00 23.53
N ALA A 214 0.44 3.75 24.51
CA ALA A 214 0.98 4.79 25.38
C ALA A 214 1.79 5.84 24.59
N LEU A 215 2.53 5.43 23.56
CA LEU A 215 3.23 6.37 22.67
C LEU A 215 2.24 7.26 21.90
N ILE A 216 1.23 6.66 21.25
CA ILE A 216 0.23 7.44 20.50
C ILE A 216 -0.53 8.41 21.42
N GLN A 217 -0.91 7.97 22.63
CA GLN A 217 -1.55 8.85 23.61
C GLN A 217 -0.70 10.08 23.91
N LYS A 218 0.60 9.89 24.21
CA LYS A 218 1.53 10.99 24.49
C LYS A 218 1.69 11.95 23.30
N LEU A 219 1.76 11.43 22.08
CA LEU A 219 1.82 12.27 20.88
C LEU A 219 0.53 13.08 20.70
N CYS A 220 -0.64 12.46 20.91
CA CYS A 220 -1.93 13.13 20.84
C CYS A 220 -2.11 14.18 21.93
N GLU A 221 -1.79 13.87 23.21
CA GLU A 221 -1.81 14.83 24.31
C GLU A 221 -0.95 16.05 23.99
N LYS A 222 0.27 15.83 23.51
CA LYS A 222 1.18 16.92 23.10
C LYS A 222 0.61 17.80 21.97
N LEU A 223 -0.09 17.21 21.01
CA LEU A 223 -0.79 17.97 19.97
C LEU A 223 -1.90 18.83 20.55
N LEU A 224 -2.74 18.24 21.40
CA LEU A 224 -3.85 18.93 22.07
C LEU A 224 -3.35 20.09 22.94
N ASP A 225 -2.27 19.88 23.72
CA ASP A 225 -1.62 20.93 24.53
C ASP A 225 -1.08 22.08 23.67
N LYS A 226 -0.62 21.80 22.45
CA LYS A 226 -0.17 22.82 21.48
C LYS A 226 -1.31 23.49 20.70
N GLY A 227 -2.57 23.17 21.01
CA GLY A 227 -3.75 23.78 20.40
C GLY A 227 -4.14 23.20 19.04
N PHE A 228 -3.67 21.99 18.68
CA PHE A 228 -4.15 21.26 17.53
C PHE A 228 -5.38 20.42 17.90
N ASP A 229 -6.29 20.26 16.96
CA ASP A 229 -7.38 19.30 17.03
C ASP A 229 -6.99 18.01 16.31
N ILE A 230 -7.57 16.88 16.70
CA ILE A 230 -7.24 15.54 16.20
C ILE A 230 -8.44 14.92 15.50
N GLU A 231 -8.20 14.39 14.31
CA GLU A 231 -9.14 13.49 13.66
C GLU A 231 -8.45 12.14 13.39
N PHE A 232 -8.93 11.10 14.06
CA PHE A 232 -8.49 9.74 13.74
C PHE A 232 -9.12 9.30 12.42
N ILE A 233 -8.28 9.08 11.43
CA ILE A 233 -8.67 8.63 10.08
C ILE A 233 -7.58 7.71 9.52
N SER A 234 -8.00 6.64 8.84
CA SER A 234 -7.06 5.63 8.33
C SER A 234 -7.40 5.20 6.90
N THR A 235 -6.44 4.59 6.25
CA THR A 235 -6.65 3.90 4.97
C THR A 235 -7.52 2.64 5.10
N CYS A 236 -7.76 2.16 6.33
CA CYS A 236 -8.43 0.88 6.60
C CYS A 236 -9.47 1.03 7.71
N GLN A 237 -10.69 1.42 7.35
CA GLN A 237 -11.79 1.64 8.29
C GLN A 237 -13.17 1.51 7.64
N GLY A 238 -14.19 1.24 8.43
CA GLY A 238 -15.61 1.24 8.01
C GLY A 238 -15.98 0.15 6.99
N ILE A 239 -15.23 -0.95 6.95
CA ILE A 239 -15.47 -2.06 6.02
C ILE A 239 -15.92 -3.28 6.83
N LYS A 240 -17.11 -3.77 6.52
CA LYS A 240 -17.69 -4.94 7.19
C LYS A 240 -16.78 -6.17 7.01
N ASP A 241 -16.57 -6.91 8.08
CA ASP A 241 -15.77 -8.15 8.12
C ASP A 241 -14.31 -7.97 7.67
N TYR A 242 -13.78 -6.75 7.79
CA TYR A 242 -12.39 -6.42 7.50
C TYR A 242 -11.71 -5.77 8.71
N VAL A 243 -10.39 -5.52 8.62
CA VAL A 243 -9.66 -4.78 9.66
C VAL A 243 -10.23 -3.37 9.72
N ASP A 244 -10.49 -2.88 10.95
CA ASP A 244 -11.05 -1.57 11.18
C ASP A 244 -10.21 -0.81 12.22
N ASP A 245 -9.43 0.14 11.73
CA ASP A 245 -8.52 0.94 12.57
C ASP A 245 -9.27 1.92 13.47
N SER A 246 -10.54 2.24 13.19
CA SER A 246 -11.36 3.13 14.03
C SER A 246 -11.58 2.55 15.43
N LYS A 247 -11.59 1.22 15.57
CA LYS A 247 -11.68 0.55 16.87
C LYS A 247 -10.45 0.81 17.74
N THR A 248 -9.25 0.78 17.13
CA THR A 248 -8.01 1.14 17.83
C THR A 248 -7.99 2.63 18.20
N ALA A 249 -8.48 3.47 17.29
CA ALA A 249 -8.63 4.90 17.53
C ALA A 249 -9.55 5.20 18.72
N SER A 250 -10.69 4.50 18.84
CA SER A 250 -11.61 4.64 19.98
C SER A 250 -10.94 4.29 21.30
N LEU A 251 -10.22 3.16 21.38
CA LEU A 251 -9.50 2.76 22.60
C LEU A 251 -8.50 3.83 23.04
N ILE A 252 -7.75 4.41 22.11
CA ILE A 252 -6.76 5.46 22.40
C ILE A 252 -7.45 6.76 22.80
N SER A 253 -8.50 7.17 22.09
CA SER A 253 -9.27 8.38 22.41
C SER A 253 -9.91 8.32 23.79
N ASP A 254 -10.55 7.19 24.13
CA ASP A 254 -11.19 7.00 25.44
C ASP A 254 -10.16 7.12 26.57
N ALA A 255 -8.97 6.54 26.42
CA ALA A 255 -7.90 6.65 27.41
C ALA A 255 -7.38 8.08 27.57
N ILE A 256 -7.29 8.87 26.49
CA ILE A 256 -6.92 10.30 26.54
C ILE A 256 -7.99 11.09 27.28
N LEU A 257 -9.27 10.90 26.97
CA LEU A 257 -10.40 11.61 27.56
C LEU A 257 -10.63 11.25 29.04
N GLN A 258 -10.37 9.99 29.41
CA GLN A 258 -10.41 9.57 30.83
C GLN A 258 -9.33 10.26 31.66
N LYS A 259 -8.17 10.54 31.07
CA LYS A 259 -7.07 11.23 31.75
C LYS A 259 -7.29 12.75 31.80
N ASN A 260 -7.84 13.34 30.75
CA ASN A 260 -8.13 14.78 30.67
C ASN A 260 -9.40 15.04 29.84
N GLY A 261 -10.51 15.31 30.54
CA GLY A 261 -11.81 15.60 29.94
C GLY A 261 -11.88 16.92 29.17
N ASP A 262 -10.96 17.85 29.38
CA ASP A 262 -10.92 19.16 28.69
C ASP A 262 -10.65 19.01 27.19
N TYR A 263 -10.17 17.85 26.76
CA TYR A 263 -9.97 17.55 25.34
C TYR A 263 -11.26 17.10 24.62
N ALA A 264 -12.38 16.95 25.34
CA ALA A 264 -13.67 16.63 24.75
C ALA A 264 -14.03 17.66 23.66
N GLY A 265 -14.52 17.16 22.51
CA GLY A 265 -14.83 18.00 21.35
C GLY A 265 -13.63 18.36 20.45
N ARG A 266 -12.40 18.08 20.89
CA ARG A 266 -11.18 18.32 20.08
C ARG A 266 -10.61 17.02 19.46
N ILE A 267 -11.19 15.88 19.76
CA ILE A 267 -10.88 14.59 19.19
C ILE A 267 -12.09 14.07 18.44
N ASN A 268 -11.92 13.80 17.16
CA ASN A 268 -12.93 13.17 16.31
C ASN A 268 -12.42 11.81 15.79
N ILE A 269 -13.32 10.84 15.61
CA ILE A 269 -13.01 9.53 15.06
C ILE A 269 -13.89 9.28 13.84
N VAL A 270 -13.23 9.10 12.69
CA VAL A 270 -13.93 8.72 11.46
C VAL A 270 -14.13 7.20 11.46
N THR A 271 -15.38 6.76 11.48
CA THR A 271 -15.77 5.34 11.49
C THR A 271 -16.26 4.84 10.13
N SER A 272 -16.65 5.75 9.23
CA SER A 272 -17.18 5.42 7.92
C SER A 272 -16.08 5.08 6.91
N PHE A 273 -16.41 4.23 5.93
CA PHE A 273 -15.55 4.01 4.78
C PHE A 273 -15.46 5.26 3.90
N HIS A 274 -14.25 5.57 3.49
CA HIS A 274 -13.98 6.57 2.45
C HIS A 274 -13.37 5.88 1.23
N THR A 275 -13.75 6.32 0.03
CA THR A 275 -13.01 5.94 -1.17
C THR A 275 -11.61 6.55 -1.14
N TYR A 276 -10.69 5.96 -1.90
CA TYR A 276 -9.35 6.53 -2.11
C TYR A 276 -9.42 8.02 -2.53
N PHE A 277 -10.30 8.35 -3.48
CA PHE A 277 -10.46 9.73 -3.96
C PHE A 277 -10.89 10.69 -2.84
N LYS A 278 -11.89 10.29 -2.05
CA LYS A 278 -12.33 11.10 -0.91
C LYS A 278 -11.25 11.27 0.13
N LEU A 279 -10.50 10.21 0.44
CA LEU A 279 -9.39 10.29 1.40
C LEU A 279 -8.29 11.24 0.92
N THR A 280 -7.87 11.16 -0.34
CA THR A 280 -6.84 12.04 -0.90
C THR A 280 -7.29 13.50 -0.96
N ASP A 281 -8.57 13.77 -1.24
CA ASP A 281 -9.13 15.12 -1.19
C ASP A 281 -9.16 15.69 0.23
N LEU A 282 -9.51 14.88 1.23
CA LEU A 282 -9.43 15.26 2.63
C LEU A 282 -7.97 15.58 3.04
N LEU A 283 -7.02 14.72 2.66
CA LEU A 283 -5.61 14.95 2.91
C LEU A 283 -5.14 16.27 2.29
N ASN A 284 -5.48 16.53 1.06
CA ASN A 284 -5.03 17.74 0.36
C ASN A 284 -5.62 19.04 0.94
N SER A 285 -6.87 18.99 1.45
CA SER A 285 -7.66 20.21 1.75
C SER A 285 -7.91 20.49 3.22
N ARG A 286 -7.78 19.49 4.11
CA ARG A 286 -8.32 19.61 5.47
C ARG A 286 -7.27 19.62 6.57
N TYR A 287 -6.21 18.82 6.45
CA TYR A 287 -5.26 18.62 7.53
C TYR A 287 -3.99 19.45 7.36
N CYS A 288 -3.39 19.84 8.48
CA CYS A 288 -2.10 20.53 8.46
C CYS A 288 -0.93 19.56 8.31
N PHE A 289 -1.00 18.38 8.91
CA PHE A 289 -0.07 17.27 8.76
C PHE A 289 -0.69 15.95 9.23
N VAL A 290 0.03 14.86 9.05
CA VAL A 290 -0.38 13.50 9.45
C VAL A 290 0.59 12.92 10.48
N VAL A 291 0.07 12.20 11.48
CA VAL A 291 0.82 11.26 12.32
C VAL A 291 0.32 9.85 11.98
N GLY A 292 1.13 9.02 11.34
CA GLY A 292 0.65 7.79 10.73
C GLY A 292 1.42 6.54 11.09
N THR A 293 0.71 5.51 11.55
CA THR A 293 1.25 4.14 11.66
C THR A 293 1.02 3.36 10.36
N ARG A 294 -0.03 3.67 9.59
CA ARG A 294 -0.23 3.14 8.26
C ARG A 294 0.71 3.85 7.28
N LEU A 295 1.73 3.13 6.76
CA LEU A 295 2.70 3.71 5.83
C LEU A 295 2.03 4.45 4.66
N HIS A 296 1.02 3.84 4.02
CA HIS A 296 0.33 4.50 2.90
C HIS A 296 -0.49 5.73 3.32
N MET A 297 -0.87 5.87 4.60
CA MET A 297 -1.44 7.13 5.07
C MET A 297 -0.40 8.25 5.02
N CYS A 298 0.85 7.95 5.44
CA CYS A 298 1.96 8.89 5.34
C CYS A 298 2.34 9.18 3.88
N ILE A 299 2.52 8.16 3.04
CA ILE A 299 2.88 8.34 1.62
C ILE A 299 1.82 9.18 0.90
N LEU A 300 0.53 8.87 1.08
CA LEU A 300 -0.55 9.64 0.45
C LEU A 300 -0.61 11.08 0.96
N SER A 301 -0.27 11.31 2.23
CA SER A 301 -0.13 12.65 2.78
C SER A 301 0.97 13.43 2.06
N LEU A 302 2.17 12.85 1.96
CA LEU A 302 3.32 13.46 1.28
C LEU A 302 3.00 13.79 -0.19
N ILE A 303 2.40 12.85 -0.93
CA ILE A 303 1.98 13.04 -2.33
C ILE A 303 0.94 14.18 -2.45
N ASN A 304 0.08 14.38 -1.45
CA ASN A 304 -0.90 15.46 -1.42
C ASN A 304 -0.36 16.77 -0.81
N GLY A 305 0.95 16.91 -0.68
CA GLY A 305 1.62 18.15 -0.25
C GLY A 305 1.52 18.43 1.25
N ILE A 306 1.31 17.39 2.08
CA ILE A 306 1.16 17.51 3.53
C ILE A 306 2.28 16.72 4.22
N PRO A 307 3.02 17.32 5.18
CA PRO A 307 4.02 16.63 5.98
C PRO A 307 3.42 15.44 6.75
N ALA A 308 4.21 14.40 6.95
CA ALA A 308 3.80 13.25 7.73
C ALA A 308 4.91 12.76 8.67
N PHE A 309 4.54 12.50 9.94
CA PHE A 309 5.35 11.81 10.92
C PHE A 309 4.99 10.32 10.91
N ASN A 310 5.96 9.45 10.66
CA ASN A 310 5.74 8.01 10.51
C ASN A 310 6.07 7.26 11.79
N ILE A 311 5.20 6.33 12.18
CA ILE A 311 5.44 5.34 13.23
C ILE A 311 5.52 3.98 12.58
N SER A 312 6.73 3.52 12.29
CA SER A 312 6.99 2.35 11.49
C SER A 312 6.92 1.05 12.30
N TYR A 313 6.10 0.12 11.86
CA TYR A 313 6.01 -1.23 12.43
C TYR A 313 6.67 -2.29 11.53
N GLU A 314 7.18 -1.90 10.35
CA GLU A 314 7.87 -2.79 9.40
C GLU A 314 9.05 -2.06 8.75
N ILE A 315 10.05 -2.82 8.34
CA ILE A 315 11.28 -2.31 7.69
C ILE A 315 10.96 -1.39 6.50
N LYS A 316 9.95 -1.75 5.69
CA LYS A 316 9.54 -0.95 4.52
C LYS A 316 9.16 0.50 4.84
N GLY A 317 8.59 0.75 6.02
CA GLY A 317 8.24 2.10 6.45
C GLY A 317 9.48 2.93 6.75
N LYS A 318 10.47 2.34 7.41
CA LYS A 318 11.76 2.96 7.70
C LYS A 318 12.52 3.24 6.41
N GLU A 319 12.71 2.23 5.55
CA GLU A 319 13.40 2.39 4.26
C GLU A 319 12.71 3.43 3.35
N CYS A 320 11.36 3.51 3.39
CA CYS A 320 10.63 4.53 2.65
C CYS A 320 11.04 5.94 3.09
N TYR A 321 11.12 6.20 4.39
CA TYR A 321 11.53 7.49 4.92
C TYR A 321 13.03 7.76 4.73
N GLU A 322 13.86 6.71 4.66
CA GLU A 322 15.29 6.83 4.34
C GLU A 322 15.50 7.35 2.91
N TYR A 323 14.90 6.73 1.90
CA TYR A 323 15.10 7.21 0.51
C TYR A 323 14.38 8.53 0.20
N LEU A 324 13.42 8.94 1.03
CA LEU A 324 12.81 10.27 0.98
C LEU A 324 13.63 11.34 1.70
N ASN A 325 14.74 11.00 2.36
CA ASN A 325 15.52 11.87 3.25
C ASN A 325 14.68 12.43 4.43
N LEU A 326 13.72 11.66 4.94
CA LEU A 326 12.82 12.00 6.02
C LEU A 326 13.01 11.13 7.27
N SER A 327 14.18 10.45 7.43
CA SER A 327 14.45 9.51 8.54
C SER A 327 14.27 10.13 9.92
N ASP A 328 14.54 11.43 10.07
CA ASP A 328 14.35 12.17 11.32
C ASP A 328 12.86 12.29 11.73
N TYR A 329 11.96 12.07 10.81
CA TYR A 329 10.50 12.13 11.01
C TYR A 329 9.85 10.73 11.01
N SER A 330 10.66 9.70 11.27
CA SER A 330 10.21 8.33 11.43
C SER A 330 10.75 7.71 12.72
N VAL A 331 9.89 7.01 13.44
CA VAL A 331 10.23 6.27 14.67
C VAL A 331 9.77 4.82 14.55
N ASP A 332 10.39 3.93 15.33
CA ASP A 332 9.90 2.56 15.44
C ASP A 332 8.58 2.51 16.24
N PHE A 333 7.77 1.54 15.96
CA PHE A 333 6.51 1.26 16.65
C PHE A 333 6.66 1.09 18.18
N ASN A 334 7.77 0.54 18.62
CA ASN A 334 8.13 0.39 20.02
C ASN A 334 9.32 1.30 20.43
N GLU A 335 9.50 2.45 19.74
CA GLU A 335 10.49 3.44 20.16
C GLU A 335 10.25 3.88 21.60
N PRO A 336 11.28 4.02 22.44
CA PRO A 336 11.14 4.64 23.75
C PRO A 336 10.53 6.04 23.63
N ALA A 337 9.53 6.31 24.49
CA ALA A 337 8.76 7.55 24.41
C ALA A 337 9.62 8.84 24.42
N PRO A 338 10.71 8.96 25.20
CA PRO A 338 11.54 10.17 25.18
C PRO A 338 12.16 10.43 23.81
N GLU A 339 12.67 9.40 23.13
CA GLU A 339 13.28 9.55 21.81
C GLU A 339 12.21 9.84 20.73
N ALA A 340 11.08 9.14 20.77
CA ALA A 340 9.97 9.42 19.88
C ALA A 340 9.44 10.85 20.04
N LEU A 341 9.30 11.35 21.26
CA LEU A 341 8.87 12.72 21.53
C LEU A 341 9.90 13.75 21.06
N ARG A 342 11.20 13.46 21.21
CA ARG A 342 12.28 14.33 20.70
C ARG A 342 12.20 14.49 19.19
N LYS A 343 12.06 13.39 18.44
CA LYS A 343 11.89 13.41 16.98
C LYS A 343 10.57 14.09 16.57
N PHE A 344 9.52 13.89 17.35
CA PHE A 344 8.25 14.54 17.10
C PHE A 344 8.31 16.06 17.32
N ASP A 345 9.05 16.54 18.33
CA ASP A 345 9.31 17.97 18.52
C ASP A 345 10.06 18.59 17.34
N LEU A 346 11.07 17.87 16.83
CA LEU A 346 11.79 18.29 15.63
C LEU A 346 10.84 18.37 14.42
N PHE A 347 9.95 17.38 14.26
CA PHE A 347 8.92 17.41 13.22
C PHE A 347 8.00 18.62 13.36
N LEU A 348 7.46 18.86 14.55
CA LEU A 348 6.57 20.00 14.81
C LEU A 348 7.24 21.34 14.54
N THR A 349 8.54 21.47 14.82
CA THR A 349 9.32 22.67 14.51
C THR A 349 9.47 22.86 12.99
N ASN A 350 9.70 21.77 12.26
CA ASN A 350 10.04 21.79 10.83
C ASN A 350 8.84 21.61 9.88
N GLN A 351 7.63 21.26 10.38
CA GLN A 351 6.49 20.88 9.53
C GLN A 351 6.08 21.99 8.54
N VAL A 352 6.25 23.26 8.89
CA VAL A 352 5.94 24.39 7.99
C VAL A 352 6.95 24.48 6.85
N SER A 353 8.24 24.30 7.13
CA SER A 353 9.29 24.28 6.11
C SER A 353 9.19 23.06 5.21
N LEU A 354 8.91 21.89 5.79
CA LEU A 354 8.64 20.66 5.05
C LEU A 354 7.48 20.83 4.07
N LYS A 355 6.38 21.47 4.49
CA LYS A 355 5.24 21.72 3.61
C LYS A 355 5.61 22.53 2.38
N LYS A 356 6.62 23.38 2.44
CA LYS A 356 7.10 24.20 1.30
C LYS A 356 7.94 23.38 0.30
N SER A 357 8.73 22.43 0.78
CA SER A 357 9.64 21.64 -0.07
C SER A 357 8.99 20.37 -0.63
N ILE A 358 8.01 19.79 0.09
CA ILE A 358 7.51 18.43 -0.11
C ILE A 358 7.00 18.16 -1.53
N TYR A 359 6.35 19.14 -2.16
CA TYR A 359 5.87 18.98 -3.54
C TYR A 359 7.03 18.72 -4.50
N LYS A 360 8.13 19.49 -4.37
CA LYS A 360 9.33 19.31 -5.21
C LYS A 360 9.98 17.95 -4.97
N ASP A 361 10.06 17.55 -3.71
CA ASP A 361 10.68 16.29 -3.32
C ASP A 361 9.85 15.10 -3.85
N MET A 362 8.53 15.16 -3.72
CA MET A 362 7.63 14.14 -4.25
C MET A 362 7.61 14.11 -5.78
N LEU A 363 7.77 15.24 -6.46
CA LEU A 363 7.86 15.30 -7.91
C LEU A 363 9.14 14.60 -8.42
N SER A 364 10.26 14.77 -7.71
CA SER A 364 11.51 14.04 -8.04
C SER A 364 11.31 12.53 -7.96
N VAL A 365 10.76 12.05 -6.84
CA VAL A 365 10.49 10.62 -6.63
C VAL A 365 9.47 10.07 -7.62
N HIS A 366 8.44 10.85 -7.96
CA HIS A 366 7.47 10.50 -8.99
C HIS A 366 8.15 10.26 -10.33
N ASN A 367 9.00 11.18 -10.78
CA ASN A 367 9.70 11.08 -12.06
C ASN A 367 10.59 9.83 -12.10
N GLU A 368 11.36 9.56 -11.04
CA GLU A 368 12.16 8.34 -10.94
C GLU A 368 11.29 7.06 -11.04
N CYS A 369 10.12 7.05 -10.40
CA CYS A 369 9.19 5.90 -10.50
C CYS A 369 8.59 5.75 -11.91
N GLN A 370 8.36 6.87 -12.62
CA GLN A 370 7.91 6.84 -14.02
C GLN A 370 9.00 6.26 -14.94
N ASP A 371 10.27 6.64 -14.73
CA ASP A 371 11.42 6.10 -15.47
C ASP A 371 11.60 4.59 -15.20
N ASP A 372 11.45 4.16 -13.94
CA ASP A 372 11.46 2.74 -13.57
C ASP A 372 10.35 1.96 -14.28
N LEU A 373 9.15 2.54 -14.40
CA LEU A 373 8.04 1.93 -15.11
C LEU A 373 8.31 1.83 -16.62
N ASP A 374 8.93 2.83 -17.22
CA ASP A 374 9.32 2.81 -18.64
C ASP A 374 10.38 1.73 -18.90
N LEU A 375 11.36 1.61 -18.01
CA LEU A 375 12.35 0.54 -18.06
C LEU A 375 11.69 -0.84 -17.93
N PHE A 376 10.75 -1.00 -17.01
CA PHE A 376 9.98 -2.24 -16.86
C PHE A 376 9.20 -2.60 -18.12
N ILE A 377 8.47 -1.65 -18.70
CA ILE A 377 7.70 -1.87 -19.94
C ILE A 377 8.61 -2.31 -21.08
N LYS A 378 9.76 -1.66 -21.25
CA LYS A 378 10.78 -2.02 -22.23
C LYS A 378 11.32 -3.43 -22.00
N GLN A 379 11.63 -3.79 -20.76
CA GLN A 379 12.16 -5.12 -20.43
C GLN A 379 11.15 -6.24 -20.62
N MET A 380 9.89 -5.96 -20.36
CA MET A 380 8.78 -6.87 -20.63
C MET A 380 8.42 -6.92 -22.12
N ASP A 381 9.10 -6.16 -22.98
CA ASP A 381 8.76 -6.01 -24.41
C ASP A 381 7.24 -5.81 -24.58
N MET A 382 6.66 -4.90 -23.79
CA MET A 382 5.25 -4.53 -23.86
C MET A 382 5.10 -3.45 -24.95
N GLN A 383 4.32 -3.76 -25.98
CA GLN A 383 4.09 -2.79 -27.06
C GLN A 383 2.82 -2.00 -26.77
N ALA A 384 2.97 -0.69 -26.57
CA ALA A 384 1.85 0.23 -26.59
C ALA A 384 1.31 0.37 -28.02
N SER A 385 0.01 0.59 -28.16
CA SER A 385 -0.54 1.03 -29.44
C SER A 385 -0.26 2.52 -29.62
N CYS A 386 0.46 2.88 -30.67
CA CYS A 386 0.55 4.27 -31.13
C CYS A 386 -0.81 4.80 -31.54
#